data_f8eee82428bc464ea3d5022526bffb56
#
_entry.id   f8eee82428bc464ea3d5022526bffb56
#
_cell.length_a   1.000
_cell.length_b   1.000
_cell.length_c   1.000
_cell.angle_alpha   90.00
_cell.angle_beta   90.00
_cell.angle_gamma   90.00
#
_symmetry.space_group_name_H-M   'P 1'
#
loop_
_entity.id
_entity.type
_entity.pdbx_description
1 polymer ?
#
loop_
_entity_poly.entity_id
_entity_poly.type
_entity_poly.pdbx_seq_one_letter_code
_entity_poly.pdbx_strand_id
1 'polypeptide(L)'
;MSAKWTVFAIVRAIDGASVPWEGVPSIKLQEIARHALDTAPGMPRMANTIFAFAMNQAKYDGLPADLKKVIDDNSGLAASAWAGETGFDNVVQKHQALARDAGEKIVFMPDAEYQRWVKATEHVDDEWIKAAAAKGADGKKLLEDARALIKQYAK
;
A
#
# COMPACT_ATOMS: atom_id res chain seq x y z
N MET A 1 -5.09 16.39 -1.80
CA MET A 1 -5.03 15.57 -3.04
C MET A 1 -6.32 14.76 -3.32
N SER A 2 -7.26 14.66 -2.39
CA SER A 2 -8.47 13.83 -2.52
C SER A 2 -9.49 14.32 -3.58
N ALA A 3 -9.66 15.64 -3.73
CA ALA A 3 -10.69 16.18 -4.62
C ALA A 3 -10.50 15.86 -6.13
N LYS A 4 -9.27 15.69 -6.58
CA LYS A 4 -8.99 15.43 -8.00
C LYS A 4 -9.43 14.04 -8.44
N TRP A 5 -9.22 13.01 -7.63
CA TRP A 5 -9.60 11.63 -7.96
C TRP A 5 -11.12 11.43 -8.02
N THR A 6 -11.84 12.04 -7.09
CA THR A 6 -13.31 12.01 -7.08
C THR A 6 -13.90 12.66 -8.33
N VAL A 7 -13.33 13.79 -8.76
CA VAL A 7 -13.77 14.47 -9.99
C VAL A 7 -13.49 13.62 -11.23
N PHE A 8 -12.32 12.98 -11.35
CA PHE A 8 -11.98 12.12 -12.49
C PHE A 8 -12.93 10.92 -12.62
N ALA A 9 -13.29 10.28 -11.51
CA ALA A 9 -14.24 9.17 -11.54
C ALA A 9 -15.66 9.62 -11.96
N ILE A 10 -16.12 10.78 -11.50
CA ILE A 10 -17.44 11.34 -11.86
C ILE A 10 -17.52 11.67 -13.35
N VAL A 11 -16.46 12.20 -13.93
CA VAL A 11 -16.43 12.59 -15.37
C VAL A 11 -16.00 11.43 -16.30
N ARG A 12 -15.82 10.21 -15.77
CA ARG A 12 -15.33 9.03 -16.51
C ARG A 12 -14.03 9.29 -17.28
N ALA A 13 -13.12 10.02 -16.68
CA ALA A 13 -11.82 10.34 -17.26
C ALA A 13 -10.82 9.18 -17.15
N ILE A 14 -11.12 8.19 -16.32
CA ILE A 14 -10.35 6.96 -16.14
C ILE A 14 -11.30 5.76 -16.02
N ASP A 15 -10.87 4.60 -16.49
CA ASP A 15 -11.66 3.36 -16.47
C ASP A 15 -11.47 2.57 -15.18
N GLY A 16 -10.40 2.84 -14.43
CA GLY A 16 -10.09 2.17 -13.18
C GLY A 16 -8.99 2.87 -12.39
N ALA A 17 -8.83 2.47 -11.14
CA ALA A 17 -7.78 2.97 -10.26
C ALA A 17 -7.29 1.84 -9.35
N SER A 18 -5.99 1.83 -9.04
CA SER A 18 -5.43 1.00 -7.97
C SER A 18 -5.48 1.80 -6.67
N VAL A 19 -6.29 1.36 -5.73
CA VAL A 19 -6.50 2.02 -4.44
C VAL A 19 -6.53 0.95 -3.35
N PRO A 20 -5.73 1.08 -2.29
CA PRO A 20 -5.81 0.17 -1.18
C PRO A 20 -7.11 0.38 -0.39
N TRP A 21 -7.60 -0.68 0.28
CA TRP A 21 -8.93 -0.68 0.92
C TRP A 21 -9.14 0.41 1.97
N GLU A 22 -8.11 0.85 2.67
CA GLU A 22 -8.22 1.95 3.65
C GLU A 22 -8.55 3.29 2.98
N GLY A 23 -8.17 3.46 1.73
CA GLY A 23 -8.44 4.66 0.95
C GLY A 23 -9.86 4.74 0.37
N VAL A 24 -10.54 3.60 0.22
CA VAL A 24 -11.84 3.53 -0.46
C VAL A 24 -12.90 4.47 0.14
N PRO A 25 -13.14 4.49 1.47
CA PRO A 25 -14.13 5.40 2.04
C PRO A 25 -13.71 6.87 1.98
N SER A 26 -12.39 7.14 2.08
CA SER A 26 -11.86 8.50 2.11
C SER A 26 -12.14 9.30 0.85
N ILE A 27 -12.24 8.60 -0.29
CA ILE A 27 -12.55 9.19 -1.60
C ILE A 27 -13.94 8.78 -2.10
N LYS A 28 -14.71 8.08 -1.27
CA LYS A 28 -16.06 7.59 -1.60
C LYS A 28 -16.09 6.72 -2.85
N LEU A 29 -15.06 5.92 -3.07
CA LEU A 29 -14.93 5.12 -4.28
C LEU A 29 -16.05 4.10 -4.39
N GLN A 30 -16.53 3.53 -3.29
CA GLN A 30 -17.64 2.59 -3.22
C GLN A 30 -18.98 3.17 -3.76
N GLU A 31 -19.12 4.49 -3.83
CA GLU A 31 -20.31 5.14 -4.40
C GLU A 31 -20.28 5.17 -5.94
N ILE A 32 -19.09 5.00 -6.53
CA ILE A 32 -18.81 5.21 -7.96
C ILE A 32 -18.41 3.91 -8.63
N ALA A 33 -17.51 3.14 -8.03
CA ALA A 33 -17.04 1.85 -8.55
C ALA A 33 -18.17 0.81 -8.47
N ARG A 34 -18.28 0.00 -9.51
CA ARG A 34 -19.22 -1.13 -9.56
C ARG A 34 -18.54 -2.47 -9.37
N HIS A 35 -17.25 -2.51 -9.60
CA HIS A 35 -16.43 -3.71 -9.51
C HIS A 35 -15.09 -3.38 -8.86
N ALA A 36 -14.65 -4.25 -7.96
CA ALA A 36 -13.28 -4.27 -7.46
C ALA A 36 -12.66 -5.63 -7.81
N LEU A 37 -11.38 -5.61 -8.18
CA LEU A 37 -10.56 -6.80 -8.32
C LEU A 37 -9.59 -6.86 -7.15
N ASP A 38 -9.57 -7.98 -6.44
CA ASP A 38 -8.66 -8.23 -5.32
C ASP A 38 -8.06 -9.63 -5.43
N THR A 39 -7.02 -9.92 -4.66
CA THR A 39 -6.50 -11.28 -4.49
C THR A 39 -7.33 -12.03 -3.44
N ALA A 40 -7.49 -13.33 -3.62
CA ALA A 40 -8.22 -14.15 -2.67
C ALA A 40 -7.53 -14.15 -1.28
N PRO A 41 -8.29 -14.34 -0.20
CA PRO A 41 -7.72 -14.48 1.14
C PRO A 41 -6.62 -15.55 1.17
N GLY A 42 -5.48 -15.22 1.78
CA GLY A 42 -4.32 -16.11 1.85
C GLY A 42 -3.38 -16.03 0.64
N MET A 43 -3.77 -15.34 -0.43
CA MET A 43 -2.87 -15.05 -1.55
C MET A 43 -2.05 -13.79 -1.30
N PRO A 44 -0.84 -13.67 -1.88
CA PRO A 44 -0.10 -12.42 -1.87
C PRO A 44 -0.91 -11.28 -2.49
N ARG A 45 -0.75 -10.08 -1.98
CA ARG A 45 -1.40 -8.88 -2.54
C ARG A 45 -0.77 -8.49 -3.88
N MET A 46 -1.57 -7.88 -4.76
CA MET A 46 -1.09 -7.40 -6.06
C MET A 46 -0.09 -6.26 -5.94
N ALA A 47 -0.19 -5.46 -4.90
CA ALA A 47 0.72 -4.36 -4.60
C ALA A 47 0.87 -4.19 -3.09
N ASN A 48 1.99 -3.63 -2.69
CA ASN A 48 2.25 -3.23 -1.32
C ASN A 48 2.53 -1.73 -1.30
N THR A 49 1.84 -1.00 -0.44
CA THR A 49 2.03 0.45 -0.30
C THR A 49 2.90 0.72 0.92
N ILE A 50 4.00 1.43 0.72
CA ILE A 50 4.90 1.84 1.77
C ILE A 50 4.74 3.35 1.98
N PHE A 51 4.46 3.76 3.21
CA PHE A 51 4.42 5.15 3.62
C PHE A 51 5.66 5.48 4.44
N ALA A 52 6.32 6.60 4.12
CA ALA A 52 7.37 7.17 4.94
C ALA A 52 6.82 8.36 5.71
N PHE A 53 6.90 8.29 7.03
CA PHE A 53 6.64 9.43 7.91
C PHE A 53 7.99 9.99 8.37
N ALA A 54 8.41 11.09 7.75
CA ALA A 54 9.76 11.62 7.93
C ALA A 54 9.72 13.06 8.44
N MET A 55 10.71 13.39 9.24
CA MET A 55 10.94 14.75 9.75
C MET A 55 12.30 15.27 9.25
N ASN A 56 12.36 16.58 9.00
CA ASN A 56 13.63 17.24 8.68
C ASN A 56 14.59 17.16 9.88
N GLN A 57 15.84 16.70 9.64
CA GLN A 57 16.82 16.48 10.69
C GLN A 57 17.11 17.74 11.50
N ALA A 58 17.32 18.88 10.86
CA ALA A 58 17.61 20.13 11.57
C ALA A 58 16.43 20.59 12.46
N LYS A 59 15.20 20.27 12.07
CA LYS A 59 14.02 20.54 12.90
C LYS A 59 13.98 19.62 14.12
N TYR A 60 14.27 18.33 13.93
CA TYR A 60 14.39 17.40 15.04
C TYR A 60 15.52 17.81 16.00
N ASP A 61 16.71 18.15 15.49
CA ASP A 61 17.87 18.53 16.29
C ASP A 61 17.62 19.79 17.12
N GLY A 62 16.81 20.69 16.63
CA GLY A 62 16.42 21.93 17.34
C GLY A 62 15.32 21.75 18.39
N LEU A 63 14.77 20.56 18.57
CA LEU A 63 13.73 20.31 19.58
C LEU A 63 14.33 20.19 20.99
N PRO A 64 13.61 20.61 22.05
CA PRO A 64 13.89 20.27 23.42
C PRO A 64 13.95 18.75 23.64
N ALA A 65 14.69 18.32 24.67
CA ALA A 65 14.93 16.90 24.92
C ALA A 65 13.64 16.10 25.22
N ASP A 66 12.69 16.70 25.91
CA ASP A 66 11.38 16.09 26.19
C ASP A 66 10.57 15.83 24.93
N LEU A 67 10.57 16.78 23.98
CA LEU A 67 9.88 16.61 22.69
C LEU A 67 10.60 15.59 21.78
N LYS A 68 11.94 15.55 21.79
CA LYS A 68 12.69 14.48 21.11
C LYS A 68 12.29 13.12 21.65
N LYS A 69 12.23 12.98 22.97
CA LYS A 69 11.82 11.73 23.60
C LYS A 69 10.40 11.30 23.16
N VAL A 70 9.46 12.23 23.09
CA VAL A 70 8.11 11.91 22.61
C VAL A 70 8.13 11.39 21.17
N ILE A 71 8.91 12.01 20.27
CA ILE A 71 9.05 11.56 18.89
C ILE A 71 9.70 10.17 18.84
N ASP A 72 10.78 9.96 19.57
CA ASP A 72 11.52 8.70 19.58
C ASP A 72 10.66 7.54 20.13
N ASP A 73 9.94 7.76 21.22
CA ASP A 73 9.05 6.78 21.85
C ASP A 73 7.86 6.39 20.93
N ASN A 74 7.47 7.27 20.00
CA ASN A 74 6.36 7.06 19.07
C ASN A 74 6.82 6.85 17.61
N SER A 75 8.07 6.44 17.43
CA SER A 75 8.67 6.21 16.12
C SER A 75 9.27 4.80 16.02
N GLY A 76 9.80 4.48 14.84
CA GLY A 76 10.50 3.23 14.61
C GLY A 76 9.57 2.04 14.36
N LEU A 77 10.11 0.84 14.57
CA LEU A 77 9.45 -0.41 14.15
C LEU A 77 8.13 -0.69 14.87
N ALA A 78 8.07 -0.41 16.19
CA ALA A 78 6.87 -0.62 16.99
C ALA A 78 5.71 0.28 16.52
N ALA A 79 5.99 1.55 16.28
CA ALA A 79 5.02 2.50 15.75
C ALA A 79 4.58 2.12 14.33
N SER A 80 5.51 1.67 13.49
CA SER A 80 5.21 1.17 12.14
C SER A 80 4.30 -0.05 12.17
N ALA A 81 4.57 -1.03 13.04
CA ALA A 81 3.75 -2.23 13.18
C ALA A 81 2.33 -1.88 13.67
N TRP A 82 2.23 -1.03 14.71
CA TRP A 82 0.95 -0.55 15.20
C TRP A 82 0.14 0.19 14.13
N ALA A 83 0.78 1.09 13.38
CA ALA A 83 0.13 1.84 12.32
C ALA A 83 -0.35 0.92 11.17
N GLY A 84 0.48 -0.04 10.76
CA GLY A 84 0.13 -1.04 9.74
C GLY A 84 -1.07 -1.88 10.15
N GLU A 85 -1.04 -2.43 11.36
CA GLU A 85 -2.16 -3.25 11.87
C GLU A 85 -3.44 -2.43 12.03
N THR A 86 -3.36 -1.26 12.68
CA THR A 86 -4.55 -0.47 13.04
C THR A 86 -5.14 0.26 11.84
N GLY A 87 -4.29 0.85 11.00
CA GLY A 87 -4.73 1.69 9.90
C GLY A 87 -5.00 0.94 8.60
N PHE A 88 -4.41 -0.25 8.43
CA PHE A 88 -4.46 -1.00 7.16
C PHE A 88 -5.08 -2.40 7.35
N ASP A 89 -4.47 -3.28 8.13
CA ASP A 89 -4.92 -4.67 8.20
C ASP A 89 -6.33 -4.80 8.78
N ASN A 90 -6.60 -4.13 9.91
CA ASN A 90 -7.86 -4.24 10.63
C ASN A 90 -9.05 -3.57 9.91
N VAL A 91 -8.80 -2.74 8.91
CA VAL A 91 -9.89 -2.04 8.20
C VAL A 91 -10.33 -2.72 6.91
N VAL A 92 -9.54 -3.65 6.36
CA VAL A 92 -9.81 -4.30 5.06
C VAL A 92 -11.21 -4.91 5.02
N GLN A 93 -11.53 -5.79 5.96
CA GLN A 93 -12.84 -6.49 5.96
C GLN A 93 -14.01 -5.51 6.10
N LYS A 94 -13.86 -4.50 6.96
CA LYS A 94 -14.88 -3.47 7.16
C LYS A 94 -15.12 -2.67 5.88
N HIS A 95 -14.07 -2.29 5.18
CA HIS A 95 -14.20 -1.48 3.97
C HIS A 95 -14.66 -2.31 2.76
N GLN A 96 -14.30 -3.59 2.71
CA GLN A 96 -14.89 -4.53 1.74
C GLN A 96 -16.39 -4.74 1.98
N ALA A 97 -16.84 -4.81 3.25
CA ALA A 97 -18.27 -4.88 3.58
C ALA A 97 -18.98 -3.59 3.13
N LEU A 98 -18.42 -2.42 3.44
CA LEU A 98 -18.96 -1.14 3.00
C LEU A 98 -19.12 -1.07 1.47
N ALA A 99 -18.16 -1.56 0.72
CA ALA A 99 -18.22 -1.61 -0.74
C ALA A 99 -19.35 -2.54 -1.23
N ARG A 100 -19.49 -3.73 -0.65
CA ARG A 100 -20.59 -4.66 -0.97
C ARG A 100 -21.96 -4.07 -0.65
N ASP A 101 -22.09 -3.41 0.50
CA ASP A 101 -23.33 -2.76 0.91
C ASP A 101 -23.74 -1.61 -0.03
N ALA A 102 -22.74 -0.94 -0.63
CA ALA A 102 -22.95 0.05 -1.67
C ALA A 102 -23.24 -0.55 -3.07
N GLY A 103 -23.29 -1.88 -3.19
CA GLY A 103 -23.58 -2.61 -4.42
C GLY A 103 -22.36 -2.89 -5.31
N GLU A 104 -21.14 -2.71 -4.77
CA GLU A 104 -19.91 -3.03 -5.49
C GLU A 104 -19.68 -4.55 -5.51
N LYS A 105 -19.35 -5.10 -6.67
CA LYS A 105 -19.02 -6.51 -6.83
C LYS A 105 -17.51 -6.71 -6.68
N ILE A 106 -17.10 -7.34 -5.58
CA ILE A 106 -15.71 -7.72 -5.37
C ILE A 106 -15.44 -9.06 -6.06
N VAL A 107 -14.53 -9.06 -7.03
CA VAL A 107 -14.09 -10.24 -7.77
C VAL A 107 -12.71 -10.62 -7.24
N PHE A 108 -12.56 -11.87 -6.84
CA PHE A 108 -11.25 -12.39 -6.44
C PHE A 108 -10.54 -13.02 -7.63
N MET A 109 -9.29 -12.62 -7.82
CA MET A 109 -8.44 -13.12 -8.91
C MET A 109 -8.13 -14.61 -8.68
N PRO A 110 -8.36 -15.48 -9.66
CA PRO A 110 -7.91 -16.87 -9.60
C PRO A 110 -6.37 -16.95 -9.60
N ASP A 111 -5.81 -17.98 -8.94
CA ASP A 111 -4.35 -18.15 -8.85
C ASP A 111 -3.67 -18.18 -10.23
N ALA A 112 -4.23 -18.88 -11.19
CA ALA A 112 -3.68 -18.93 -12.55
C ALA A 112 -3.57 -17.54 -13.21
N GLU A 113 -4.54 -16.66 -12.95
CA GLU A 113 -4.50 -15.28 -13.46
C GLU A 113 -3.49 -14.44 -12.68
N TYR A 114 -3.40 -14.63 -11.36
CA TYR A 114 -2.38 -13.99 -10.53
C TYR A 114 -0.97 -14.33 -11.05
N GLN A 115 -0.69 -15.60 -11.35
CA GLN A 115 0.61 -16.03 -11.89
C GLN A 115 0.91 -15.40 -13.26
N ARG A 116 -0.12 -15.18 -14.09
CA ARG A 116 0.05 -14.46 -15.36
C ARG A 116 0.45 -13.00 -15.14
N TRP A 117 -0.14 -12.35 -14.13
CA TRP A 117 0.21 -10.98 -13.77
C TRP A 117 1.64 -10.88 -13.22
N VAL A 118 2.03 -11.80 -12.32
CA VAL A 118 3.40 -11.88 -11.82
C VAL A 118 4.39 -11.99 -12.98
N LYS A 119 4.14 -12.93 -13.90
CA LYS A 119 4.99 -13.12 -15.08
C LYS A 119 5.05 -11.89 -15.99
N ALA A 120 3.94 -11.22 -16.18
CA ALA A 120 3.88 -10.02 -17.02
C ALA A 120 4.68 -8.83 -16.45
N THR A 121 4.92 -8.82 -15.13
CA THR A 121 5.61 -7.75 -14.40
C THR A 121 7.04 -8.09 -13.98
N GLU A 122 7.55 -9.28 -14.28
CA GLU A 122 8.92 -9.70 -13.91
C GLU A 122 10.02 -8.73 -14.36
N HIS A 123 9.86 -8.12 -15.53
CA HIS A 123 10.83 -7.15 -16.06
C HIS A 123 11.00 -5.90 -15.17
N VAL A 124 9.98 -5.55 -14.37
CA VAL A 124 10.01 -4.39 -13.47
C VAL A 124 11.07 -4.56 -12.38
N ASP A 125 11.27 -5.78 -11.89
CA ASP A 125 12.33 -6.09 -10.93
C ASP A 125 13.71 -5.78 -11.49
N ASP A 126 13.99 -6.19 -12.73
CA ASP A 126 15.27 -5.96 -13.40
C ASP A 126 15.50 -4.46 -13.65
N GLU A 127 14.48 -3.73 -14.06
CA GLU A 127 14.55 -2.29 -14.25
C GLU A 127 14.84 -1.57 -12.92
N TRP A 128 14.18 -1.97 -11.85
CA TRP A 128 14.40 -1.39 -10.53
C TRP A 128 15.81 -1.71 -10.00
N ILE A 129 16.30 -2.95 -10.15
CA ILE A 129 17.66 -3.35 -9.75
C ILE A 129 18.69 -2.48 -10.46
N LYS A 130 18.55 -2.26 -11.77
CA LYS A 130 19.44 -1.37 -12.55
C LYS A 130 19.39 0.07 -12.05
N ALA A 131 18.19 0.58 -11.77
CA ALA A 131 18.02 1.95 -11.26
C ALA A 131 18.62 2.13 -9.85
N ALA A 132 18.52 1.11 -8.99
CA ALA A 132 19.14 1.10 -7.66
C ALA A 132 20.66 1.08 -7.74
N ALA A 133 21.21 0.23 -8.62
CA ALA A 133 22.66 0.14 -8.86
C ALA A 133 23.24 1.47 -9.36
N ALA A 134 22.54 2.19 -10.20
CA ALA A 134 22.94 3.52 -10.67
C ALA A 134 23.04 4.57 -9.55
N LYS A 135 22.39 4.30 -8.41
CA LYS A 135 22.44 5.11 -7.17
C LYS A 135 23.40 4.55 -6.12
N GLY A 136 24.20 3.54 -6.46
CA GLY A 136 25.15 2.90 -5.56
C GLY A 136 24.57 1.91 -4.57
N ALA A 137 23.30 1.47 -4.76
CA ALA A 137 22.66 0.49 -3.91
C ALA A 137 22.67 -0.92 -4.54
N ASP A 138 22.83 -1.95 -3.71
CA ASP A 138 22.64 -3.35 -4.13
C ASP A 138 21.15 -3.67 -4.25
N GLY A 139 20.58 -3.35 -5.41
CA GLY A 139 19.15 -3.54 -5.67
C GLY A 139 18.71 -5.00 -5.58
N LYS A 140 19.56 -5.95 -5.97
CA LYS A 140 19.24 -7.37 -5.90
C LYS A 140 19.08 -7.82 -4.45
N LYS A 141 20.07 -7.48 -3.61
CA LYS A 141 19.99 -7.80 -2.18
C LYS A 141 18.80 -7.13 -1.51
N LEU A 142 18.53 -5.86 -1.79
CA LEU A 142 17.38 -5.15 -1.22
C LEU A 142 16.05 -5.82 -1.59
N LEU A 143 15.90 -6.29 -2.83
CA LEU A 143 14.70 -6.98 -3.28
C LEU A 143 14.54 -8.35 -2.60
N GLU A 144 15.64 -9.10 -2.47
CA GLU A 144 15.66 -10.40 -1.77
C GLU A 144 15.30 -10.22 -0.29
N ASP A 145 15.89 -9.25 0.39
CA ASP A 145 15.61 -8.93 1.80
C ASP A 145 14.13 -8.51 1.99
N ALA A 146 13.60 -7.65 1.11
CA ALA A 146 12.20 -7.24 1.15
C ALA A 146 11.24 -8.44 0.99
N ARG A 147 11.50 -9.32 0.04
CA ARG A 147 10.71 -10.54 -0.17
C ARG A 147 10.78 -11.50 1.01
N ALA A 148 11.94 -11.64 1.63
CA ALA A 148 12.11 -12.45 2.83
C ALA A 148 11.30 -11.90 4.01
N LEU A 149 11.33 -10.58 4.22
CA LEU A 149 10.56 -9.91 5.27
C LEU A 149 9.05 -10.03 5.01
N ILE A 150 8.59 -9.83 3.78
CA ILE A 150 7.17 -10.03 3.43
C ILE A 150 6.75 -11.47 3.77
N LYS A 151 7.54 -12.47 3.36
CA LYS A 151 7.24 -13.87 3.66
C LYS A 151 7.21 -14.17 5.17
N GLN A 152 8.07 -13.51 5.95
CA GLN A 152 8.14 -13.70 7.40
C GLN A 152 6.95 -13.08 8.13
N TYR A 153 6.46 -11.93 7.67
CA TYR A 153 5.45 -11.12 8.37
C TYR A 153 4.08 -11.11 7.69
N ALA A 154 3.94 -11.64 6.47
CA ALA A 154 2.63 -11.80 5.84
C ALA A 154 1.75 -12.77 6.66
N LYS A 155 0.56 -12.30 7.03
CA LYS A 155 -0.46 -13.07 7.76
C LYS A 155 -1.44 -13.69 6.78
#